data_e4c2607e8560ac45cae52dee72f80baf
#
_entry.id   e4c2607e8560ac45cae52dee72f80baf
#
_cell.length_a   1.000
_cell.length_b   1.000
_cell.length_c   1.000
_cell.angle_alpha   90.00
_cell.angle_beta   90.00
_cell.angle_gamma   90.00
#
_symmetry.space_group_name_H-M   'P 1'
#
loop_
_entity.id
_entity.type
_entity.pdbx_description
1 polymer ?
#
loop_
_entity_poly.entity_id
_entity_poly.type
_entity_poly.pdbx_seq_one_letter_code
_entity_poly.pdbx_strand_id
1 'polypeptide(L)'
;TDANGCSASTNTTIVNGINPQATVSAGGATTFCQGGTVVLNAAGGTSFLWNNGATTQNISVTTPGNYSVMVTNAAGCSSMSNSTLVNVLQAPNAVATAYGPTTFCQGGSVTIATSGGTSYAWSNGSTAQSILPTTSGTYSVIITGANGCTATSNAINVTVNPIPTA
;
A
#
# COMPACT_ATOMS: atom_id res chain seq x y z
N THR A 1 -29.90 -37.64 47.92
CA THR A 1 -30.33 -37.73 49.33
C THR A 1 -29.41 -38.71 50.07
N ASP A 2 -28.83 -38.28 51.17
CA ASP A 2 -28.06 -39.16 52.04
C ASP A 2 -28.96 -40.06 52.90
N ALA A 3 -28.37 -40.98 53.68
CA ALA A 3 -29.11 -41.90 54.54
C ALA A 3 -29.95 -41.18 55.64
N ASN A 4 -29.80 -39.88 55.85
CA ASN A 4 -30.51 -39.03 56.79
C ASN A 4 -31.56 -38.13 56.11
N GLY A 5 -31.87 -38.35 54.83
CA GLY A 5 -32.90 -37.62 54.07
C GLY A 5 -32.48 -36.26 53.55
N CYS A 6 -31.21 -35.86 53.70
CA CYS A 6 -30.70 -34.58 53.18
C CYS A 6 -30.39 -34.70 51.71
N SER A 7 -30.96 -33.81 50.86
CA SER A 7 -30.63 -33.68 49.43
C SER A 7 -29.83 -32.40 49.19
N ALA A 8 -28.71 -32.53 48.48
CA ALA A 8 -28.02 -31.36 47.95
C ALA A 8 -28.41 -31.20 46.47
N SER A 9 -28.97 -30.09 46.12
CA SER A 9 -29.18 -29.70 44.72
C SER A 9 -28.00 -28.87 44.28
N THR A 10 -27.28 -29.35 43.25
CA THR A 10 -26.30 -28.55 42.56
C THR A 10 -27.03 -27.61 41.57
N ASN A 11 -26.95 -26.34 41.81
CA ASN A 11 -27.46 -25.34 40.87
C ASN A 11 -26.45 -25.27 39.69
N THR A 12 -26.73 -25.97 38.61
CA THR A 12 -25.93 -25.88 37.37
C THR A 12 -26.27 -24.54 36.73
N THR A 13 -25.45 -23.53 36.93
CA THR A 13 -25.53 -22.29 36.17
C THR A 13 -25.03 -22.58 34.78
N ILE A 14 -25.96 -22.72 33.79
CA ILE A 14 -25.61 -22.76 32.38
C ILE A 14 -25.18 -21.36 31.99
N VAL A 15 -23.88 -21.11 31.93
CA VAL A 15 -23.34 -19.88 31.32
C VAL A 15 -23.46 -20.06 29.80
N ASN A 16 -24.53 -19.55 29.20
CA ASN A 16 -24.65 -19.45 27.76
C ASN A 16 -23.67 -18.35 27.30
N GLY A 17 -22.44 -18.74 27.02
CA GLY A 17 -21.44 -17.87 26.39
C GLY A 17 -21.85 -17.59 24.94
N ILE A 18 -22.41 -16.40 24.68
CA ILE A 18 -22.64 -15.97 23.30
C ILE A 18 -21.28 -15.68 22.67
N ASN A 19 -20.93 -16.45 21.62
CA ASN A 19 -19.72 -16.18 20.84
C ASN A 19 -19.80 -14.79 20.23
N PRO A 20 -18.71 -14.01 20.30
CA PRO A 20 -18.67 -12.68 19.68
C PRO A 20 -18.80 -12.81 18.16
N GLN A 21 -19.49 -11.88 17.54
CA GLN A 21 -19.55 -11.80 16.09
C GLN A 21 -18.35 -11.02 15.55
N ALA A 22 -17.24 -11.72 15.32
CA ALA A 22 -16.01 -11.11 14.83
C ALA A 22 -16.17 -10.62 13.40
N THR A 23 -15.90 -9.34 13.16
CA THR A 23 -15.95 -8.74 11.84
C THR A 23 -14.71 -7.91 11.55
N VAL A 24 -14.32 -7.84 10.28
CA VAL A 24 -13.30 -6.94 9.75
C VAL A 24 -13.94 -6.04 8.70
N SER A 25 -13.71 -4.75 8.82
CA SER A 25 -14.07 -3.76 7.79
C SER A 25 -12.83 -3.01 7.33
N ALA A 26 -12.72 -2.75 6.03
CA ALA A 26 -11.64 -1.94 5.47
C ALA A 26 -12.06 -0.47 5.46
N GLY A 27 -11.18 0.41 5.94
CA GLY A 27 -11.35 1.88 5.92
C GLY A 27 -11.06 2.51 4.56
N GLY A 28 -10.76 1.70 3.52
CA GLY A 28 -10.48 2.14 2.16
C GLY A 28 -10.33 0.97 1.20
N ALA A 29 -9.82 1.23 0.01
CA ALA A 29 -9.55 0.18 -0.98
C ALA A 29 -8.53 -0.83 -0.46
N THR A 30 -8.83 -2.12 -0.59
CA THR A 30 -7.93 -3.22 -0.21
C THR A 30 -6.95 -3.60 -1.34
N THR A 31 -7.04 -2.93 -2.49
CA THR A 31 -6.07 -3.02 -3.59
C THR A 31 -5.49 -1.64 -3.82
N PHE A 32 -4.17 -1.50 -3.68
CA PHE A 32 -3.46 -0.22 -3.80
C PHE A 32 -2.04 -0.43 -4.31
N CYS A 33 -1.40 0.65 -4.75
CA CYS A 33 -0.02 0.60 -5.23
C CYS A 33 0.98 0.49 -4.09
N GLN A 34 2.14 -0.07 -4.36
CA GLN A 34 3.27 -0.11 -3.44
C GLN A 34 3.54 1.28 -2.82
N GLY A 35 3.72 1.33 -1.50
CA GLY A 35 3.82 2.56 -0.71
C GLY A 35 2.49 3.07 -0.17
N GLY A 36 1.34 2.54 -0.63
CA GLY A 36 0.03 2.81 -0.05
C GLY A 36 -0.26 2.02 1.22
N THR A 37 -1.39 2.30 1.85
CA THR A 37 -1.85 1.65 3.09
C THR A 37 -3.36 1.57 3.14
N VAL A 38 -3.87 0.56 3.83
CA VAL A 38 -5.27 0.46 4.22
C VAL A 38 -5.37 0.19 5.72
N VAL A 39 -6.34 0.80 6.37
CA VAL A 39 -6.67 0.50 7.78
C VAL A 39 -7.74 -0.56 7.80
N LEU A 40 -7.51 -1.67 8.51
CA LEU A 40 -8.50 -2.70 8.80
C LEU A 40 -8.99 -2.51 10.23
N ASN A 41 -10.31 -2.50 10.41
CA ASN A 41 -10.96 -2.27 11.69
C ASN A 41 -11.67 -3.55 12.12
N ALA A 42 -11.35 -4.04 13.32
CA ALA A 42 -12.03 -5.18 13.93
C ALA A 42 -13.20 -4.72 14.82
N ALA A 43 -14.25 -5.54 14.86
CA ALA A 43 -15.37 -5.33 15.79
C ALA A 43 -15.92 -6.66 16.30
N GLY A 44 -16.75 -6.58 17.36
CA GLY A 44 -17.46 -7.71 17.93
C GLY A 44 -17.00 -8.15 19.32
N GLY A 45 -15.96 -7.53 19.91
CA GLY A 45 -15.50 -7.89 21.27
C GLY A 45 -14.64 -6.82 21.92
N THR A 46 -13.92 -7.22 22.97
CA THR A 46 -13.12 -6.34 23.82
C THR A 46 -11.61 -6.56 23.68
N SER A 47 -11.18 -7.71 23.14
CA SER A 47 -9.78 -7.97 22.80
C SER A 47 -9.65 -8.56 21.41
N PHE A 48 -8.51 -8.34 20.78
CA PHE A 48 -8.24 -8.63 19.38
C PHE A 48 -6.88 -9.29 19.25
N LEU A 49 -6.78 -10.29 18.37
CA LEU A 49 -5.52 -10.90 17.97
C LEU A 49 -5.58 -11.18 16.47
N TRP A 50 -4.87 -10.38 15.71
CA TRP A 50 -4.75 -10.54 14.26
C TRP A 50 -3.79 -11.68 13.90
N ASN A 51 -3.98 -12.27 12.73
CA ASN A 51 -3.09 -13.32 12.22
C ASN A 51 -1.64 -12.85 11.97
N ASN A 52 -1.38 -11.54 11.91
CA ASN A 52 -0.03 -10.95 11.87
C ASN A 52 0.56 -10.67 13.26
N GLY A 53 -0.12 -11.07 14.34
CA GLY A 53 0.30 -10.91 15.73
C GLY A 53 -0.10 -9.59 16.37
N ALA A 54 -0.72 -8.65 15.67
CA ALA A 54 -1.19 -7.40 16.24
C ALA A 54 -2.38 -7.63 17.21
N THR A 55 -2.46 -6.84 18.29
CA THR A 55 -3.50 -6.94 19.32
C THR A 55 -4.38 -5.70 19.41
N THR A 56 -4.17 -4.73 18.54
CA THR A 56 -4.98 -3.50 18.47
C THR A 56 -6.30 -3.75 17.74
N GLN A 57 -7.32 -2.97 18.05
CA GLN A 57 -8.60 -3.03 17.34
C GLN A 57 -8.45 -2.72 15.85
N ASN A 58 -7.57 -1.77 15.50
CA ASN A 58 -7.30 -1.37 14.14
C ASN A 58 -5.85 -1.63 13.80
N ILE A 59 -5.59 -2.06 12.56
CA ILE A 59 -4.24 -2.25 12.03
C ILE A 59 -4.08 -1.49 10.70
N SER A 60 -2.91 -0.88 10.49
CA SER A 60 -2.51 -0.32 9.19
C SER A 60 -1.73 -1.37 8.42
N VAL A 61 -2.20 -1.69 7.23
CA VAL A 61 -1.64 -2.75 6.38
C VAL A 61 -1.00 -2.14 5.14
N THR A 62 0.27 -2.49 4.89
CA THR A 62 1.07 -2.06 3.73
C THR A 62 1.56 -3.23 2.88
N THR A 63 1.38 -4.47 3.36
CA THR A 63 1.84 -5.70 2.70
C THR A 63 0.68 -6.52 2.17
N PRO A 64 0.84 -7.22 1.03
CA PRO A 64 -0.21 -8.09 0.51
C PRO A 64 -0.40 -9.30 1.42
N GLY A 65 -1.62 -9.79 1.51
CA GLY A 65 -1.96 -10.97 2.28
C GLY A 65 -3.43 -11.05 2.66
N ASN A 66 -3.77 -12.15 3.32
CA ASN A 66 -5.07 -12.36 3.92
C ASN A 66 -5.00 -12.00 5.40
N TYR A 67 -5.87 -11.11 5.85
CA TYR A 67 -5.93 -10.63 7.22
C TYR A 67 -7.23 -11.09 7.89
N SER A 68 -7.09 -11.71 9.04
CA SER A 68 -8.19 -12.15 9.89
C SER A 68 -7.86 -11.84 11.35
N VAL A 69 -8.89 -11.71 12.19
CA VAL A 69 -8.75 -11.37 13.60
C VAL A 69 -9.55 -12.36 14.45
N MET A 70 -8.94 -12.83 15.51
CA MET A 70 -9.64 -13.48 16.60
C MET A 70 -10.11 -12.41 17.57
N VAL A 71 -11.41 -12.38 17.84
CA VAL A 71 -12.05 -11.41 18.74
C VAL A 71 -12.54 -12.15 19.96
N THR A 72 -12.27 -11.63 21.17
CA THR A 72 -12.72 -12.19 22.43
C THR A 72 -13.61 -11.16 23.14
N ASN A 73 -14.74 -11.61 23.66
CA ASN A 73 -15.66 -10.77 24.41
C ASN A 73 -15.32 -10.74 25.92
N ALA A 74 -16.03 -9.90 26.70
CA ALA A 74 -15.84 -9.79 28.14
C ALA A 74 -16.11 -11.08 28.93
N ALA A 75 -16.89 -12.02 28.36
CA ALA A 75 -17.15 -13.32 28.96
C ALA A 75 -16.06 -14.37 28.67
N GLY A 76 -14.98 -13.98 27.92
CA GLY A 76 -13.89 -14.87 27.54
C GLY A 76 -14.17 -15.77 26.33
N CYS A 77 -15.33 -15.63 25.67
CA CYS A 77 -15.64 -16.38 24.45
C CYS A 77 -14.94 -15.72 23.25
N SER A 78 -14.38 -16.54 22.36
CA SER A 78 -13.65 -16.05 21.17
C SER A 78 -14.27 -16.53 19.87
N SER A 79 -14.16 -15.73 18.82
CA SER A 79 -14.58 -16.05 17.46
C SER A 79 -13.57 -15.47 16.45
N MET A 80 -13.43 -16.15 15.31
CA MET A 80 -12.58 -15.73 14.21
C MET A 80 -13.42 -14.99 13.17
N SER A 81 -12.90 -13.89 12.64
CA SER A 81 -13.52 -13.17 11.52
C SER A 81 -13.33 -13.90 10.18
N ASN A 82 -14.11 -13.51 9.16
CA ASN A 82 -13.75 -13.79 7.78
C ASN A 82 -12.43 -13.12 7.43
N SER A 83 -11.72 -13.71 6.46
CA SER A 83 -10.47 -13.17 5.94
C SER A 83 -10.72 -12.01 4.97
N THR A 84 -9.95 -10.94 5.09
CA THR A 84 -9.92 -9.80 4.15
C THR A 84 -8.63 -9.86 3.34
N LEU A 85 -8.77 -9.97 2.01
CA LEU A 85 -7.62 -9.97 1.11
C LEU A 85 -7.16 -8.53 0.85
N VAL A 86 -5.87 -8.28 1.06
CA VAL A 86 -5.19 -7.05 0.68
C VAL A 86 -4.23 -7.35 -0.46
N ASN A 87 -4.35 -6.60 -1.56
CA ASN A 87 -3.49 -6.67 -2.73
C ASN A 87 -2.62 -5.42 -2.83
N VAL A 88 -1.32 -5.60 -3.04
CA VAL A 88 -0.38 -4.50 -3.30
C VAL A 88 0.17 -4.64 -4.70
N LEU A 89 -0.15 -3.66 -5.54
CA LEU A 89 0.27 -3.60 -6.94
C LEU A 89 1.69 -3.04 -7.04
N GLN A 90 2.51 -3.68 -7.86
CA GLN A 90 3.89 -3.26 -8.11
C GLN A 90 3.92 -1.94 -8.88
N ALA A 91 4.72 -0.97 -8.44
CA ALA A 91 4.99 0.24 -9.21
C ALA A 91 5.85 -0.07 -10.45
N PRO A 92 5.71 0.67 -11.57
CA PRO A 92 6.57 0.50 -12.72
C PRO A 92 8.02 0.85 -12.39
N ASN A 93 8.98 0.20 -13.07
CA ASN A 93 10.39 0.59 -12.97
C ASN A 93 10.63 1.86 -13.78
N ALA A 94 10.73 3.01 -13.12
CA ALA A 94 10.90 4.30 -13.75
C ALA A 94 12.39 4.68 -13.82
N VAL A 95 12.94 4.66 -15.05
CA VAL A 95 14.32 5.06 -15.33
C VAL A 95 14.34 5.99 -16.53
N ALA A 96 14.94 7.19 -16.36
CA ALA A 96 15.26 8.07 -17.48
C ALA A 96 16.73 7.88 -17.87
N THR A 97 17.00 7.75 -19.17
CA THR A 97 18.32 7.53 -19.75
C THR A 97 18.62 8.59 -20.79
N ALA A 98 19.78 9.25 -20.70
CA ALA A 98 20.28 10.15 -21.72
C ALA A 98 21.07 9.38 -22.76
N TYR A 99 20.81 9.63 -24.04
CA TYR A 99 21.49 9.02 -25.18
C TYR A 99 22.43 10.05 -25.81
N GLY A 100 23.43 10.47 -25.05
CA GLY A 100 24.46 11.42 -25.44
C GLY A 100 24.92 12.31 -24.30
N PRO A 101 25.85 13.24 -24.57
CA PRO A 101 26.32 14.21 -23.58
C PRO A 101 25.18 15.09 -23.07
N THR A 102 25.10 15.26 -21.77
CA THR A 102 24.10 16.13 -21.13
C THR A 102 24.61 17.59 -20.98
N THR A 103 25.85 17.84 -21.42
CA THR A 103 26.44 19.18 -21.52
C THR A 103 26.82 19.45 -22.97
N PHE A 104 26.26 20.51 -23.56
CA PHE A 104 26.49 20.88 -24.96
C PHE A 104 26.35 22.40 -25.15
N CYS A 105 26.75 22.93 -26.32
CA CYS A 105 26.61 24.34 -26.65
C CYS A 105 25.18 24.66 -27.13
N GLN A 106 24.78 25.91 -27.03
CA GLN A 106 23.52 26.42 -27.57
C GLN A 106 23.33 26.01 -29.04
N GLY A 107 22.13 25.51 -29.36
CA GLY A 107 21.80 24.89 -30.65
C GLY A 107 21.94 23.38 -30.68
N GLY A 108 22.59 22.77 -29.69
CA GLY A 108 22.61 21.32 -29.48
C GLY A 108 21.38 20.78 -28.74
N SER A 109 21.32 19.45 -28.67
CA SER A 109 20.27 18.72 -27.92
C SER A 109 20.77 17.37 -27.46
N VAL A 110 20.07 16.75 -26.50
CA VAL A 110 20.28 15.37 -26.09
C VAL A 110 18.93 14.64 -26.06
N THR A 111 18.88 13.43 -26.56
CA THR A 111 17.68 12.58 -26.38
C THR A 111 17.68 12.00 -24.97
N ILE A 112 16.59 12.21 -24.23
CA ILE A 112 16.32 11.53 -22.98
C ILE A 112 15.08 10.67 -23.17
N ALA A 113 15.18 9.38 -22.92
CA ALA A 113 14.08 8.44 -23.08
C ALA A 113 13.86 7.60 -21.83
N THR A 114 12.68 7.03 -21.75
CA THR A 114 12.28 6.11 -20.70
C THR A 114 11.57 4.90 -21.28
N SER A 115 11.39 3.86 -20.46
CA SER A 115 10.67 2.64 -20.85
C SER A 115 9.80 2.17 -19.67
N GLY A 116 8.92 1.19 -19.94
CA GLY A 116 8.23 0.44 -18.88
C GLY A 116 6.90 1.00 -18.42
N GLY A 117 6.30 1.98 -19.14
CA GLY A 117 4.98 2.52 -18.82
C GLY A 117 3.99 2.52 -19.98
N THR A 118 2.74 2.85 -19.68
CA THR A 118 1.66 3.09 -20.66
C THR A 118 1.42 4.58 -20.89
N SER A 119 1.84 5.43 -19.95
CA SER A 119 1.82 6.89 -20.10
C SER A 119 2.98 7.54 -19.35
N TYR A 120 3.32 8.76 -19.78
CA TYR A 120 4.48 9.50 -19.31
C TYR A 120 4.09 10.96 -19.03
N ALA A 121 4.69 11.54 -18.00
CA ALA A 121 4.57 12.97 -17.68
C ALA A 121 5.94 13.50 -17.26
N TRP A 122 6.62 14.21 -18.17
CA TRP A 122 7.92 14.80 -17.91
C TRP A 122 7.81 16.11 -17.15
N SER A 123 8.86 16.47 -16.44
CA SER A 123 8.95 17.73 -15.69
C SER A 123 8.83 18.99 -16.57
N ASN A 124 9.06 18.87 -17.88
CA ASN A 124 8.85 19.94 -18.88
C ASN A 124 7.44 19.95 -19.50
N GLY A 125 6.51 19.12 -19.02
CA GLY A 125 5.14 19.01 -19.51
C GLY A 125 4.93 18.07 -20.70
N SER A 126 5.98 17.45 -21.24
CA SER A 126 5.85 16.46 -22.32
C SER A 126 5.22 15.16 -21.82
N THR A 127 4.42 14.53 -22.68
CA THR A 127 3.81 13.21 -22.45
C THR A 127 4.37 12.12 -23.39
N ALA A 128 5.38 12.43 -24.16
CA ALA A 128 6.04 11.48 -25.06
C ALA A 128 6.95 10.52 -24.28
N GLN A 129 7.23 9.34 -24.83
CA GLN A 129 8.18 8.38 -24.26
C GLN A 129 9.62 8.91 -24.22
N SER A 130 9.95 9.85 -25.11
CA SER A 130 11.25 10.52 -25.16
C SER A 130 11.09 12.02 -25.33
N ILE A 131 12.06 12.78 -24.84
CA ILE A 131 12.16 14.22 -24.99
C ILE A 131 13.50 14.62 -25.59
N LEU A 132 13.56 15.83 -26.17
CA LEU A 132 14.77 16.40 -26.76
C LEU A 132 15.07 17.78 -26.12
N PRO A 133 15.59 17.82 -24.91
CA PRO A 133 15.94 19.08 -24.26
C PRO A 133 16.95 19.90 -25.05
N THR A 134 16.67 21.19 -25.19
CA THR A 134 17.54 22.20 -25.81
C THR A 134 17.90 23.32 -24.83
N THR A 135 17.43 23.24 -23.59
CA THR A 135 17.65 24.21 -22.52
C THR A 135 18.23 23.54 -21.28
N SER A 136 19.01 24.29 -20.51
CA SER A 136 19.51 23.84 -19.21
C SER A 136 18.35 23.58 -18.27
N GLY A 137 18.43 22.47 -17.52
CA GLY A 137 17.40 22.13 -16.56
C GLY A 137 17.56 20.70 -16.01
N THR A 138 16.71 20.36 -15.07
CA THR A 138 16.62 19.02 -14.48
C THR A 138 15.37 18.34 -15.05
N TYR A 139 15.55 17.21 -15.68
CA TYR A 139 14.50 16.45 -16.34
C TYR A 139 14.25 15.13 -15.63
N SER A 140 13.00 14.88 -15.24
CA SER A 140 12.52 13.61 -14.70
C SER A 140 11.16 13.29 -15.30
N VAL A 141 10.74 12.04 -15.20
CA VAL A 141 9.46 11.58 -15.75
C VAL A 141 8.69 10.78 -14.71
N ILE A 142 7.39 11.02 -14.62
CA ILE A 142 6.45 10.15 -13.92
C ILE A 142 5.93 9.15 -14.95
N ILE A 143 6.06 7.88 -14.65
CA ILE A 143 5.61 6.77 -15.49
C ILE A 143 4.38 6.15 -14.84
N THR A 144 3.32 5.90 -15.62
CA THR A 144 2.16 5.12 -15.20
C THR A 144 2.22 3.73 -15.81
N GLY A 145 2.12 2.71 -15.00
CA GLY A 145 2.07 1.31 -15.43
C GLY A 145 0.67 0.89 -15.89
N ALA A 146 0.56 -0.28 -16.52
CA ALA A 146 -0.71 -0.86 -16.98
C ALA A 146 -1.70 -1.14 -15.83
N ASN A 147 -1.22 -1.29 -14.61
CA ASN A 147 -2.02 -1.46 -13.39
C ASN A 147 -2.46 -0.14 -12.76
N GLY A 148 -2.17 1.01 -13.37
CA GLY A 148 -2.48 2.35 -12.88
C GLY A 148 -1.51 2.90 -11.84
N CYS A 149 -0.52 2.12 -11.41
CA CYS A 149 0.48 2.59 -10.45
C CYS A 149 1.50 3.49 -11.13
N THR A 150 2.00 4.48 -10.39
CA THR A 150 2.98 5.45 -10.89
C THR A 150 4.32 5.32 -10.18
N ALA A 151 5.39 5.70 -10.88
CA ALA A 151 6.73 5.88 -10.30
C ALA A 151 7.42 7.08 -10.95
N THR A 152 8.31 7.72 -10.19
CA THR A 152 9.14 8.84 -10.68
C THR A 152 10.55 8.32 -10.98
N SER A 153 11.10 8.70 -12.14
CA SER A 153 12.46 8.32 -12.53
C SER A 153 13.54 9.06 -11.74
N ASN A 154 14.79 8.63 -11.91
CA ASN A 154 15.95 9.46 -11.63
C ASN A 154 15.86 10.79 -12.39
N ALA A 155 16.49 11.83 -11.85
CA ALA A 155 16.64 13.11 -12.50
C ALA A 155 17.89 13.14 -13.39
N ILE A 156 17.78 13.78 -14.56
CA ILE A 156 18.90 14.03 -15.49
C ILE A 156 19.12 15.54 -15.58
N ASN A 157 20.31 15.99 -15.26
CA ASN A 157 20.71 17.40 -15.39
C ASN A 157 21.28 17.65 -16.78
N VAL A 158 20.69 18.62 -17.49
CA VAL A 158 21.17 19.11 -18.80
C VAL A 158 21.78 20.49 -18.61
N THR A 159 22.96 20.71 -19.16
CA THR A 159 23.66 22.00 -19.16
C THR A 159 23.90 22.46 -20.59
N VAL A 160 23.37 23.63 -20.93
CA VAL A 160 23.58 24.26 -22.22
C VAL A 160 24.48 25.48 -22.05
N ASN A 161 25.68 25.44 -22.66
CA ASN A 161 26.64 26.52 -22.61
C ASN A 161 26.31 27.57 -23.69
N PRO A 162 26.41 28.87 -23.40
CA PRO A 162 26.24 29.90 -24.41
C PRO A 162 27.36 29.83 -25.48
N ILE A 163 27.06 30.25 -26.70
CA ILE A 163 28.05 30.43 -27.76
C ILE A 163 28.89 31.65 -27.40
N PRO A 164 30.23 31.57 -27.46
CA PRO A 164 31.08 32.74 -27.26
C PRO A 164 30.74 33.85 -28.29
N THR A 165 30.54 35.07 -27.82
CA THR A 165 30.47 36.25 -28.70
C THR A 165 31.87 36.64 -29.13
N ALA A 166 32.09 36.77 -30.44
CA ALA A 166 33.34 37.26 -31.04
C ALA A 166 33.47 38.77 -30.91
#